data_7f73313f04f18799e52b9bfbe6a2c669
#
_entry.id   7f73313f04f18799e52b9bfbe6a2c669
#
_cell.length_a   1.000
_cell.length_b   1.000
_cell.length_c   1.000
_cell.angle_alpha   90.00
_cell.angle_beta   90.00
_cell.angle_gamma   90.00
#
_symmetry.space_group_name_H-M   'P 1'
#
loop_
_entity.id
_entity.type
_entity.pdbx_description
1 polymer ?
#
loop_
_entity_poly.entity_id
_entity_poly.type
_entity_poly.pdbx_seq_one_letter_code
_entity_poly.pdbx_strand_id
1 'polypeptide(L)'
;MYIYLPIAEISMHIGIIIGLGGAVGFLSGLFGVGGGFLMTPLLIFFGIPPAVAVATEANQIVASSVSGVLAHMRRANVDFKMGSILLVGGVFGSSIGVMLFAFLREAGQIDLVIKLSYVFFLGMIGFLMLLESLRAIMRTRRPGNHKTKLHQHNWLHGLPLKMRFRRSKLYISALLPLAIGAFVGILAAIMGVGGGFIMVPAMIYLLGMPTSVVVGTSLFQIIFVTANVTFLQSVQTQTVDFVLAGLLLLGAVIGAQFGTRAGVLLRGEQLRGLLALMVLAVSIKMGFDLVIRPEHLFSVELLK
;
A
#
# COMPACT_ATOMS: atom_id res chain seq x y z
N MET A 1 0.02 -29.65 6.59
CA MET A 1 -1.06 -29.87 5.64
C MET A 1 -0.83 -28.94 4.46
N TYR A 2 -0.67 -29.49 3.24
CA TYR A 2 -0.55 -28.70 2.02
C TYR A 2 -1.92 -28.45 1.43
N ILE A 3 -2.09 -27.28 0.85
CA ILE A 3 -3.31 -26.91 0.10
C ILE A 3 -2.89 -26.51 -1.30
N TYR A 4 -3.66 -26.95 -2.29
CA TYR A 4 -3.50 -26.50 -3.66
C TYR A 4 -4.25 -25.19 -3.87
N LEU A 5 -3.58 -24.21 -4.41
CA LEU A 5 -4.13 -22.88 -4.73
C LEU A 5 -4.54 -22.88 -6.20
N PRO A 6 -5.84 -22.85 -6.51
CA PRO A 6 -6.31 -23.16 -7.87
C PRO A 6 -5.93 -22.09 -8.90
N ILE A 7 -5.78 -20.84 -8.49
CA ILE A 7 -5.46 -19.72 -9.40
C ILE A 7 -3.96 -19.44 -9.42
N ALA A 8 -3.27 -19.67 -8.29
CA ALA A 8 -1.81 -19.58 -8.23
C ALA A 8 -1.10 -20.81 -8.83
N GLU A 9 -1.85 -21.92 -9.06
CA GLU A 9 -1.35 -23.19 -9.60
C GLU A 9 -0.19 -23.82 -8.82
N ILE A 10 -0.08 -23.52 -7.53
CA ILE A 10 0.96 -24.02 -6.64
C ILE A 10 0.38 -24.68 -5.39
N SER A 11 1.13 -25.64 -4.86
CA SER A 11 0.82 -26.26 -3.56
C SER A 11 1.66 -25.63 -2.47
N MET A 12 1.02 -25.05 -1.44
CA MET A 12 1.71 -24.40 -0.35
C MET A 12 1.23 -24.92 1.00
N HIS A 13 2.13 -24.91 2.00
CA HIS A 13 1.77 -25.32 3.35
C HIS A 13 0.90 -24.25 4.02
N ILE A 14 -0.28 -24.64 4.54
CA ILE A 14 -1.26 -23.72 5.17
C ILE A 14 -0.61 -22.87 6.27
N GLY A 15 0.26 -23.48 7.08
CA GLY A 15 0.95 -22.76 8.16
C GLY A 15 1.87 -21.64 7.65
N ILE A 16 2.46 -21.77 6.45
CA ILE A 16 3.26 -20.72 5.83
C ILE A 16 2.37 -19.56 5.41
N ILE A 17 1.23 -19.84 4.78
CA ILE A 17 0.28 -18.80 4.33
C ILE A 17 -0.27 -18.00 5.53
N ILE A 18 -0.74 -18.70 6.56
CA ILE A 18 -1.25 -18.03 7.79
C ILE A 18 -0.12 -17.29 8.49
N GLY A 19 1.10 -17.86 8.53
CA GLY A 19 2.28 -17.23 9.11
C GLY A 19 2.69 -15.95 8.37
N LEU A 20 2.68 -15.96 7.04
CA LEU A 20 2.91 -14.77 6.20
C LEU A 20 1.84 -13.70 6.47
N GLY A 21 0.56 -14.10 6.45
CA GLY A 21 -0.54 -13.23 6.83
C GLY A 21 -0.33 -12.61 8.20
N GLY A 22 0.04 -13.44 9.19
CA GLY A 22 0.30 -13.03 10.57
C GLY A 22 1.47 -12.06 10.69
N ALA A 23 2.60 -12.35 10.04
CA ALA A 23 3.78 -11.49 10.05
C ALA A 23 3.51 -10.13 9.42
N VAL A 24 2.91 -10.11 8.23
CA VAL A 24 2.56 -8.86 7.55
C VAL A 24 1.44 -8.12 8.28
N GLY A 25 0.45 -8.83 8.81
CA GLY A 25 -0.59 -8.25 9.67
C GLY A 25 0.01 -7.60 10.92
N PHE A 26 0.96 -8.25 11.58
CA PHE A 26 1.70 -7.69 12.72
C PHE A 26 2.42 -6.39 12.33
N LEU A 27 3.15 -6.39 11.23
CA LEU A 27 3.84 -5.20 10.74
C LEU A 27 2.85 -4.10 10.32
N SER A 28 1.75 -4.47 9.68
CA SER A 28 0.67 -3.55 9.34
C SER A 28 0.07 -2.89 10.58
N GLY A 29 -0.24 -3.67 11.61
CA GLY A 29 -0.73 -3.16 12.88
C GLY A 29 0.27 -2.28 13.61
N LEU A 30 1.55 -2.62 13.53
CA LEU A 30 2.65 -1.90 14.15
C LEU A 30 2.87 -0.53 13.49
N PHE A 31 2.84 -0.47 12.17
CA PHE A 31 3.12 0.76 11.40
C PHE A 31 1.87 1.57 11.03
N GLY A 32 0.69 0.97 11.04
CA GLY A 32 -0.56 1.64 10.68
C GLY A 32 -0.69 2.05 9.20
N VAL A 33 0.08 1.42 8.29
CA VAL A 33 0.16 1.80 6.86
C VAL A 33 -0.70 0.89 5.97
N GLY A 34 -1.29 -0.20 6.52
CA GLY A 34 -1.92 -1.25 5.74
C GLY A 34 -0.85 -2.18 5.11
N GLY A 35 -0.90 -3.48 5.40
CA GLY A 35 0.19 -4.43 5.11
C GLY A 35 0.51 -4.70 3.64
N GLY A 36 -0.27 -4.15 2.72
CA GLY A 36 -0.22 -4.46 1.31
C GLY A 36 1.13 -4.31 0.62
N PHE A 37 1.90 -3.34 0.99
CA PHE A 37 3.21 -3.08 0.35
C PHE A 37 4.27 -4.16 0.64
N LEU A 38 4.09 -4.97 1.67
CA LEU A 38 4.99 -6.09 2.01
C LEU A 38 4.44 -7.44 1.57
N MET A 39 3.11 -7.61 1.58
CA MET A 39 2.50 -8.90 1.29
C MET A 39 2.77 -9.35 -0.15
N THR A 40 2.48 -8.51 -1.15
CA THR A 40 2.69 -8.86 -2.55
C THR A 40 4.15 -9.28 -2.84
N PRO A 41 5.20 -8.52 -2.45
CA PRO A 41 6.58 -8.99 -2.62
C PRO A 41 6.87 -10.31 -1.91
N LEU A 42 6.36 -10.50 -0.69
CA LEU A 42 6.55 -11.76 0.03
C LEU A 42 5.90 -12.93 -0.70
N LEU A 43 4.67 -12.79 -1.18
CA LEU A 43 4.00 -13.81 -1.96
C LEU A 43 4.79 -14.17 -3.23
N ILE A 44 5.33 -13.15 -3.93
CA ILE A 44 6.19 -13.36 -5.10
C ILE A 44 7.47 -14.14 -4.72
N PHE A 45 8.10 -13.84 -3.59
CA PHE A 45 9.29 -14.56 -3.12
C PHE A 45 9.00 -16.02 -2.75
N PHE A 46 7.75 -16.33 -2.40
CA PHE A 46 7.29 -17.72 -2.18
C PHE A 46 6.81 -18.42 -3.46
N GLY A 47 7.00 -17.80 -4.62
CA GLY A 47 6.70 -18.40 -5.93
C GLY A 47 5.28 -18.16 -6.44
N ILE A 48 4.46 -17.34 -5.75
CA ILE A 48 3.13 -16.98 -6.26
C ILE A 48 3.30 -16.01 -7.44
N PRO A 49 2.63 -16.26 -8.58
CA PRO A 49 2.70 -15.37 -9.72
C PRO A 49 2.34 -13.92 -9.35
N PRO A 50 3.11 -12.91 -9.79
CA PRO A 50 2.91 -11.52 -9.41
C PRO A 50 1.48 -11.02 -9.62
N ALA A 51 0.85 -11.39 -10.75
CA ALA A 51 -0.52 -11.00 -11.05
C ALA A 51 -1.53 -11.56 -10.04
N VAL A 52 -1.35 -12.81 -9.57
CA VAL A 52 -2.23 -13.44 -8.57
C VAL A 52 -1.98 -12.83 -7.18
N ALA A 53 -0.71 -12.60 -6.83
CA ALA A 53 -0.35 -11.96 -5.56
C ALA A 53 -1.01 -10.59 -5.41
N VAL A 54 -0.91 -9.72 -6.43
CA VAL A 54 -1.52 -8.38 -6.49
C VAL A 54 -3.04 -8.44 -6.34
N ALA A 55 -3.70 -9.29 -7.12
CA ALA A 55 -5.16 -9.37 -7.13
C ALA A 55 -5.72 -9.92 -5.82
N THR A 56 -5.05 -10.93 -5.26
CA THR A 56 -5.52 -11.63 -4.05
C THR A 56 -5.34 -10.77 -2.80
N GLU A 57 -4.26 -10.00 -2.74
CA GLU A 57 -3.96 -9.18 -1.59
C GLU A 57 -4.95 -8.04 -1.35
N ALA A 58 -5.51 -7.46 -2.41
CA ALA A 58 -6.47 -6.36 -2.31
C ALA A 58 -7.63 -6.69 -1.34
N ASN A 59 -8.08 -7.94 -1.28
CA ASN A 59 -9.10 -8.40 -0.32
C ASN A 59 -8.68 -8.24 1.15
N GLN A 60 -7.44 -8.59 1.46
CA GLN A 60 -6.91 -8.46 2.82
C GLN A 60 -6.83 -6.99 3.25
N ILE A 61 -6.46 -6.11 2.32
CA ILE A 61 -6.37 -4.66 2.58
C ILE A 61 -7.75 -4.08 2.90
N VAL A 62 -8.81 -4.51 2.21
CA VAL A 62 -10.19 -4.08 2.52
C VAL A 62 -10.50 -4.36 4.00
N ALA A 63 -10.31 -5.59 4.44
CA ALA A 63 -10.63 -5.99 5.81
C ALA A 63 -9.79 -5.25 6.88
N SER A 64 -8.48 -5.13 6.65
CA SER A 64 -7.59 -4.42 7.57
C SER A 64 -7.91 -2.93 7.65
N SER A 65 -8.25 -2.31 6.51
CA SER A 65 -8.59 -0.88 6.41
C SER A 65 -9.91 -0.55 7.08
N VAL A 66 -10.92 -1.43 7.00
CA VAL A 66 -12.20 -1.25 7.73
C VAL A 66 -11.95 -1.15 9.23
N SER A 67 -11.18 -2.08 9.79
CA SER A 67 -10.82 -2.04 11.22
C SER A 67 -10.08 -0.76 11.60
N GLY A 68 -9.12 -0.34 10.77
CA GLY A 68 -8.34 0.88 10.97
C GLY A 68 -9.19 2.15 10.92
N VAL A 69 -10.07 2.27 9.92
CA VAL A 69 -10.98 3.43 9.79
C VAL A 69 -11.88 3.59 11.00
N LEU A 70 -12.48 2.51 11.49
CA LEU A 70 -13.36 2.56 12.65
C LEU A 70 -12.65 3.13 13.90
N ALA A 71 -11.38 2.73 14.10
CA ALA A 71 -10.57 3.27 15.20
C ALA A 71 -10.28 4.77 15.03
N HIS A 72 -9.97 5.22 13.80
CA HIS A 72 -9.71 6.62 13.51
C HIS A 72 -10.97 7.49 13.50
N MET A 73 -12.14 6.95 13.11
CA MET A 73 -13.42 7.64 13.19
C MET A 73 -13.79 7.97 14.63
N ARG A 74 -13.60 7.05 15.57
CA ARG A 74 -13.84 7.27 17.00
C ARG A 74 -12.98 8.41 17.57
N ARG A 75 -11.79 8.62 17.01
CA ARG A 75 -10.87 9.70 17.38
C ARG A 75 -11.09 11.00 16.59
N ALA A 76 -12.13 11.07 15.74
CA ALA A 76 -12.42 12.18 14.84
C ALA A 76 -11.26 12.57 13.88
N ASN A 77 -10.39 11.63 13.54
CA ASN A 77 -9.20 11.80 12.70
C ASN A 77 -9.45 11.43 11.21
N VAL A 78 -10.70 11.52 10.74
CA VAL A 78 -11.05 11.28 9.34
C VAL A 78 -11.66 12.54 8.74
N ASP A 79 -11.09 13.05 7.65
CA ASP A 79 -11.69 14.13 6.86
C ASP A 79 -12.50 13.52 5.69
N PHE A 80 -13.81 13.31 5.93
CA PHE A 80 -14.70 12.72 4.94
C PHE A 80 -14.79 13.52 3.65
N LYS A 81 -14.71 14.85 3.73
CA LYS A 81 -14.79 15.71 2.53
C LYS A 81 -13.55 15.54 1.65
N MET A 82 -12.37 15.51 2.25
CA MET A 82 -11.12 15.23 1.54
C MET A 82 -11.11 13.78 1.04
N GLY A 83 -11.48 12.85 1.91
CA GLY A 83 -11.56 11.42 1.58
C GLY A 83 -12.51 11.13 0.43
N SER A 84 -13.66 11.80 0.33
CA SER A 84 -14.61 11.60 -0.77
C SER A 84 -14.05 12.06 -2.12
N ILE A 85 -13.30 13.18 -2.17
CA ILE A 85 -12.68 13.65 -3.41
C ILE A 85 -11.56 12.70 -3.84
N LEU A 86 -10.72 12.29 -2.89
CA LEU A 86 -9.68 11.26 -3.13
C LEU A 86 -10.30 9.95 -3.59
N LEU A 87 -11.45 9.57 -3.01
CA LEU A 87 -12.20 8.37 -3.36
C LEU A 87 -12.71 8.41 -4.82
N VAL A 88 -13.35 9.50 -5.22
CA VAL A 88 -13.84 9.65 -6.61
C VAL A 88 -12.68 9.51 -7.60
N GLY A 89 -11.57 10.23 -7.35
CA GLY A 89 -10.35 10.06 -8.14
C GLY A 89 -9.83 8.63 -8.09
N GLY A 90 -9.76 8.03 -6.90
CA GLY A 90 -9.23 6.70 -6.68
C GLY A 90 -10.04 5.59 -7.36
N VAL A 91 -11.37 5.63 -7.33
CA VAL A 91 -12.24 4.67 -8.03
C VAL A 91 -12.07 4.80 -9.54
N PHE A 92 -12.07 6.03 -10.06
CA PHE A 92 -11.84 6.26 -11.48
C PHE A 92 -10.44 5.77 -11.90
N GLY A 93 -9.41 6.15 -11.15
CA GLY A 93 -8.04 5.72 -11.41
C GLY A 93 -7.85 4.21 -11.31
N SER A 94 -8.42 3.56 -10.29
CA SER A 94 -8.31 2.11 -10.13
C SER A 94 -9.04 1.34 -11.24
N SER A 95 -10.16 1.86 -11.73
CA SER A 95 -10.85 1.26 -12.88
C SER A 95 -9.99 1.31 -14.16
N ILE A 96 -9.36 2.46 -14.43
CA ILE A 96 -8.37 2.57 -15.52
C ILE A 96 -7.18 1.65 -15.26
N GLY A 97 -6.70 1.58 -14.02
CA GLY A 97 -5.57 0.74 -13.61
C GLY A 97 -5.84 -0.76 -13.85
N VAL A 98 -7.06 -1.25 -13.56
CA VAL A 98 -7.43 -2.65 -13.85
C VAL A 98 -7.50 -2.91 -15.36
N MET A 99 -8.03 -1.97 -16.14
CA MET A 99 -8.01 -2.09 -17.61
C MET A 99 -6.57 -2.16 -18.15
N LEU A 100 -5.69 -1.30 -17.62
CA LEU A 100 -4.26 -1.33 -17.96
C LEU A 100 -3.60 -2.63 -17.52
N PHE A 101 -3.94 -3.14 -16.35
CA PHE A 101 -3.47 -4.43 -15.84
C PHE A 101 -3.86 -5.57 -16.78
N ALA A 102 -5.14 -5.62 -17.21
CA ALA A 102 -5.62 -6.63 -18.16
C ALA A 102 -4.86 -6.57 -19.49
N PHE A 103 -4.70 -5.37 -20.05
CA PHE A 103 -3.94 -5.15 -21.28
C PHE A 103 -2.47 -5.59 -21.17
N LEU A 104 -1.79 -5.23 -20.09
CA LEU A 104 -0.41 -5.63 -19.83
C LEU A 104 -0.27 -7.15 -19.60
N ARG A 105 -1.30 -7.78 -19.03
CA ARG A 105 -1.35 -9.23 -18.85
C ARG A 105 -1.49 -9.96 -20.18
N GLU A 106 -2.37 -9.51 -21.06
CA GLU A 106 -2.50 -10.05 -22.41
C GLU A 106 -1.21 -9.88 -23.22
N ALA A 107 -0.51 -8.74 -23.03
CA ALA A 107 0.79 -8.51 -23.63
C ALA A 107 1.95 -9.32 -22.99
N GLY A 108 1.70 -10.08 -21.91
CA GLY A 108 2.71 -10.86 -21.20
C GLY A 108 3.72 -10.04 -20.40
N GLN A 109 3.47 -8.74 -20.19
CA GLN A 109 4.43 -7.81 -19.56
C GLN A 109 4.06 -7.44 -18.13
N ILE A 110 2.93 -7.92 -17.60
CA ILE A 110 2.41 -7.49 -16.30
C ILE A 110 3.38 -7.77 -15.15
N ASP A 111 4.02 -8.94 -15.14
CA ASP A 111 4.92 -9.34 -14.06
C ASP A 111 6.16 -8.44 -13.99
N LEU A 112 6.68 -8.03 -15.14
CA LEU A 112 7.80 -7.07 -15.21
C LEU A 112 7.36 -5.70 -14.71
N VAL A 113 6.19 -5.24 -15.14
CA VAL A 113 5.66 -3.92 -14.73
C VAL A 113 5.39 -3.88 -13.23
N ILE A 114 4.84 -4.95 -12.64
CA ILE A 114 4.63 -5.06 -11.19
C ILE A 114 5.98 -4.95 -10.47
N LYS A 115 6.95 -5.80 -10.81
CA LYS A 115 8.27 -5.82 -10.16
C LYS A 115 8.98 -4.47 -10.29
N LEU A 116 8.97 -3.87 -11.49
CA LEU A 116 9.59 -2.56 -11.74
C LEU A 116 8.91 -1.44 -10.94
N SER A 117 7.58 -1.46 -10.86
CA SER A 117 6.81 -0.50 -10.06
C SER A 117 7.15 -0.61 -8.58
N TYR A 118 7.28 -1.82 -8.06
CA TYR A 118 7.71 -2.06 -6.68
C TYR A 118 9.13 -1.52 -6.44
N VAL A 119 10.10 -1.85 -7.29
CA VAL A 119 11.48 -1.36 -7.15
C VAL A 119 11.53 0.16 -7.16
N PHE A 120 10.82 0.80 -8.09
CA PHE A 120 10.84 2.24 -8.23
C PHE A 120 10.12 2.95 -7.06
N PHE A 121 8.86 2.61 -6.80
CA PHE A 121 8.06 3.33 -5.80
C PHE A 121 8.47 2.99 -4.36
N LEU A 122 8.74 1.71 -4.05
CA LEU A 122 9.22 1.35 -2.73
C LEU A 122 10.64 1.89 -2.49
N GLY A 123 11.51 1.81 -3.49
CA GLY A 123 12.85 2.36 -3.40
C GLY A 123 12.83 3.87 -3.14
N MET A 124 12.06 4.61 -3.92
CA MET A 124 11.93 6.06 -3.77
C MET A 124 11.35 6.44 -2.41
N ILE A 125 10.22 5.84 -2.01
CA ILE A 125 9.54 6.18 -0.76
C ILE A 125 10.36 5.70 0.43
N GLY A 126 10.92 4.49 0.39
CA GLY A 126 11.79 3.96 1.44
C GLY A 126 13.02 4.84 1.65
N PHE A 127 13.65 5.31 0.58
CA PHE A 127 14.78 6.22 0.64
C PHE A 127 14.40 7.57 1.27
N LEU A 128 13.28 8.18 0.85
CA LEU A 128 12.78 9.43 1.42
C LEU A 128 12.48 9.29 2.91
N MET A 129 11.80 8.19 3.31
CA MET A 129 11.50 7.92 4.71
C MET A 129 12.77 7.68 5.55
N LEU A 130 13.77 7.01 4.99
CA LEU A 130 15.05 6.80 5.67
C LEU A 130 15.78 8.13 5.89
N LEU A 131 15.85 8.99 4.87
CA LEU A 131 16.45 10.32 5.00
C LEU A 131 15.73 11.17 6.06
N GLU A 132 14.40 11.12 6.11
CA GLU A 132 13.62 11.85 7.10
C GLU A 132 13.88 11.32 8.51
N SER A 133 13.89 9.98 8.69
CA SER A 133 14.17 9.34 9.97
C SER A 133 15.60 9.66 10.47
N LEU A 134 16.60 9.60 9.60
CA LEU A 134 17.97 9.97 9.94
C LEU A 134 18.08 11.44 10.34
N ARG A 135 17.42 12.35 9.59
CA ARG A 135 17.37 13.77 9.92
C ARG A 135 16.68 14.02 11.26
N ALA A 136 15.59 13.30 11.57
CA ALA A 136 14.91 13.41 12.84
C ALA A 136 15.80 12.97 14.01
N ILE A 137 16.48 11.82 13.88
CA ILE A 137 17.42 11.32 14.90
C ILE A 137 18.59 12.29 15.11
N MET A 138 19.16 12.86 14.04
CA MET A 138 20.24 13.83 14.14
C MET A 138 19.77 15.17 14.77
N ARG A 139 18.52 15.57 14.53
CA ARG A 139 17.93 16.79 15.13
C ARG A 139 17.67 16.65 16.62
N THR A 140 17.25 15.46 17.09
CA THR A 140 17.01 15.21 18.52
C THR A 140 18.29 15.39 19.35
N ARG A 141 19.46 15.30 18.71
CA ARG A 141 20.77 15.54 19.36
C ARG A 141 21.21 17.02 19.43
N ARG A 142 20.45 17.93 18.76
CA ARG A 142 20.71 19.39 18.82
C ARG A 142 19.43 20.11 19.28
N PRO A 143 19.32 20.54 20.55
CA PRO A 143 18.20 21.33 21.04
C PRO A 143 18.32 22.75 20.46
N GLY A 144 17.58 22.99 19.37
CA GLY A 144 17.48 24.29 18.71
C GLY A 144 16.01 24.61 18.45
N ASN A 145 15.59 25.78 18.94
CA ASN A 145 14.25 26.34 18.88
C ASN A 145 13.77 26.47 17.42
N HIS A 146 12.99 25.51 16.90
CA HIS A 146 12.45 25.56 15.55
C HIS A 146 10.96 25.90 15.58
N LYS A 147 10.65 27.16 15.29
CA LYS A 147 9.33 27.59 14.83
C LYS A 147 9.00 26.81 13.55
N THR A 148 8.01 25.94 13.62
CA THR A 148 7.36 25.34 12.45
C THR A 148 6.87 26.48 11.54
N LYS A 149 7.47 26.64 10.38
CA LYS A 149 6.95 27.58 9.36
C LYS A 149 5.63 27.03 8.85
N LEU A 150 4.53 27.52 9.42
CA LEU A 150 3.21 27.39 8.85
C LEU A 150 3.16 28.32 7.60
N HIS A 151 2.79 27.77 6.47
CA HIS A 151 2.61 28.39 5.15
C HIS A 151 3.87 28.42 4.28
N GLN A 152 4.02 27.41 3.47
CA GLN A 152 4.72 27.52 2.19
C GLN A 152 3.67 27.81 1.10
N HIS A 153 3.81 28.95 0.45
CA HIS A 153 3.10 29.26 -0.79
C HIS A 153 3.59 28.27 -1.86
N ASN A 154 2.81 27.24 -2.13
CA ASN A 154 3.05 26.35 -3.24
C ASN A 154 2.37 26.87 -4.50
N TRP A 155 3.00 26.69 -5.63
CA TRP A 155 2.57 27.02 -7.01
C TRP A 155 1.14 26.50 -7.35
N LEU A 156 0.63 25.56 -6.56
CA LEU A 156 -0.66 24.89 -6.66
C LEU A 156 -1.88 25.75 -6.28
N HIS A 157 -1.68 26.99 -5.80
CA HIS A 157 -2.77 27.89 -5.42
C HIS A 157 -3.51 28.55 -6.60
N GLY A 158 -3.05 28.37 -7.85
CA GLY A 158 -3.67 28.93 -9.06
C GLY A 158 -4.85 28.14 -9.63
N LEU A 159 -5.10 26.91 -9.17
CA LEU A 159 -6.13 26.02 -9.73
C LEU A 159 -7.55 26.44 -9.34
N PRO A 160 -8.56 26.31 -10.25
CA PRO A 160 -9.98 26.55 -9.97
C PRO A 160 -10.56 25.53 -8.97
N LEU A 161 -11.83 25.70 -8.56
CA LEU A 161 -12.54 24.82 -7.62
C LEU A 161 -11.90 24.74 -6.22
N LYS A 162 -11.54 25.87 -5.65
CA LYS A 162 -11.02 25.96 -4.27
C LYS A 162 -12.08 25.56 -3.26
N MET A 163 -11.75 24.62 -2.40
CA MET A 163 -12.63 24.11 -1.36
C MET A 163 -11.96 24.19 0.02
N ARG A 164 -12.78 24.44 1.05
CA ARG A 164 -12.30 24.45 2.42
C ARG A 164 -12.49 23.07 3.08
N PHE A 165 -11.40 22.51 3.56
CA PHE A 165 -11.35 21.25 4.30
C PHE A 165 -11.14 21.55 5.79
N ARG A 166 -12.24 21.50 6.56
CA ARG A 166 -12.22 21.98 7.95
C ARG A 166 -11.32 21.13 8.86
N ARG A 167 -11.34 19.81 8.71
CA ARG A 167 -10.54 18.90 9.56
C ARG A 167 -9.07 18.91 9.19
N SER A 168 -8.76 18.97 7.92
CA SER A 168 -7.39 19.08 7.41
C SER A 168 -6.82 20.50 7.52
N LYS A 169 -7.65 21.49 7.90
CA LYS A 169 -7.30 22.93 7.98
C LYS A 169 -6.68 23.47 6.69
N LEU A 170 -7.11 22.98 5.54
CA LEU A 170 -6.59 23.32 4.22
C LEU A 170 -7.63 24.09 3.39
N TYR A 171 -7.11 25.00 2.56
CA TYR A 171 -7.87 25.66 1.52
C TYR A 171 -7.15 25.49 0.19
N ILE A 172 -7.51 24.44 -0.55
CA ILE A 172 -6.86 24.02 -1.79
C ILE A 172 -7.89 23.68 -2.86
N SER A 173 -7.45 23.59 -4.12
CA SER A 173 -8.29 23.12 -5.22
C SER A 173 -8.65 21.64 -5.04
N ALA A 174 -9.90 21.27 -5.30
CA ALA A 174 -10.37 19.88 -5.29
C ALA A 174 -9.76 19.02 -6.41
N LEU A 175 -9.26 19.66 -7.48
CA LEU A 175 -8.63 18.95 -8.60
C LEU A 175 -7.34 18.25 -8.17
N LEU A 176 -6.59 18.84 -7.24
CA LEU A 176 -5.33 18.25 -6.79
C LEU A 176 -5.54 16.94 -6.00
N PRO A 177 -6.39 16.87 -4.96
CA PRO A 177 -6.72 15.58 -4.33
C PRO A 177 -7.33 14.59 -5.30
N LEU A 178 -8.17 15.01 -6.24
CA LEU A 178 -8.77 14.14 -7.24
C LEU A 178 -7.69 13.51 -8.15
N ALA A 179 -6.75 14.31 -8.64
CA ALA A 179 -5.64 13.81 -9.47
C ALA A 179 -4.72 12.85 -8.69
N ILE A 180 -4.41 13.18 -7.42
CA ILE A 180 -3.64 12.29 -6.54
C ILE A 180 -4.40 10.98 -6.31
N GLY A 181 -5.71 11.06 -6.03
CA GLY A 181 -6.55 9.88 -5.87
C GLY A 181 -6.53 8.99 -7.12
N ALA A 182 -6.67 9.59 -8.31
CA ALA A 182 -6.64 8.87 -9.58
C ALA A 182 -5.27 8.19 -9.82
N PHE A 183 -4.19 8.92 -9.66
CA PHE A 183 -2.84 8.37 -9.82
C PHE A 183 -2.56 7.22 -8.85
N VAL A 184 -2.88 7.40 -7.57
CA VAL A 184 -2.69 6.35 -6.56
C VAL A 184 -3.66 5.18 -6.80
N GLY A 185 -4.87 5.43 -7.32
CA GLY A 185 -5.80 4.37 -7.73
C GLY A 185 -5.26 3.49 -8.85
N ILE A 186 -4.62 4.08 -9.88
CA ILE A 186 -3.95 3.31 -10.95
C ILE A 186 -2.84 2.44 -10.34
N LEU A 187 -2.00 3.02 -9.50
CA LEU A 187 -0.91 2.28 -8.86
C LEU A 187 -1.43 1.18 -7.92
N ALA A 188 -2.52 1.43 -7.21
CA ALA A 188 -3.16 0.44 -6.35
C ALA A 188 -3.63 -0.79 -7.15
N ALA A 189 -4.16 -0.58 -8.36
CA ALA A 189 -4.59 -1.67 -9.22
C ALA A 189 -3.42 -2.47 -9.82
N ILE A 190 -2.31 -1.80 -10.15
CA ILE A 190 -1.12 -2.46 -10.75
C ILE A 190 -0.29 -3.17 -9.67
N MET A 191 -0.10 -2.53 -8.51
CA MET A 191 0.80 -3.04 -7.46
C MET A 191 0.08 -3.87 -6.40
N GLY A 192 -1.24 -3.77 -6.24
CA GLY A 192 -1.98 -4.45 -5.19
C GLY A 192 -1.81 -3.86 -3.77
N VAL A 193 -1.07 -2.77 -3.61
CA VAL A 193 -0.72 -2.17 -2.30
C VAL A 193 -1.91 -1.48 -1.61
N GLY A 194 -3.06 -1.37 -2.28
CA GLY A 194 -4.20 -0.58 -1.80
C GLY A 194 -3.95 0.94 -1.82
N GLY A 195 -2.79 1.37 -2.32
CA GLY A 195 -2.43 2.78 -2.44
C GLY A 195 -2.02 3.48 -1.14
N GLY A 196 -2.23 2.89 0.05
CA GLY A 196 -1.98 3.55 1.34
C GLY A 196 -0.55 4.03 1.53
N PHE A 197 0.38 3.20 1.13
CA PHE A 197 1.80 3.47 1.25
C PHE A 197 2.25 4.70 0.43
N ILE A 198 1.63 4.94 -0.73
CA ILE A 198 1.89 6.09 -1.61
C ILE A 198 0.99 7.27 -1.22
N MET A 199 -0.27 6.99 -0.84
CA MET A 199 -1.24 8.01 -0.49
C MET A 199 -0.82 8.81 0.73
N VAL A 200 -0.31 8.17 1.78
CA VAL A 200 0.11 8.85 3.01
C VAL A 200 1.21 9.89 2.75
N PRO A 201 2.34 9.57 2.10
CA PRO A 201 3.31 10.57 1.70
C PRO A 201 2.75 11.66 0.78
N ALA A 202 1.93 11.28 -0.21
CA ALA A 202 1.32 12.25 -1.12
C ALA A 202 0.43 13.27 -0.38
N MET A 203 -0.38 12.81 0.57
CA MET A 203 -1.22 13.71 1.38
C MET A 203 -0.39 14.62 2.29
N ILE A 204 0.73 14.15 2.83
CA ILE A 204 1.61 14.94 3.69
C ILE A 204 2.41 15.97 2.88
N TYR A 205 3.09 15.52 1.82
CA TYR A 205 4.06 16.36 1.10
C TYR A 205 3.44 17.20 -0.01
N LEU A 206 2.43 16.67 -0.74
CA LEU A 206 1.79 17.40 -1.84
C LEU A 206 0.60 18.23 -1.37
N LEU A 207 -0.25 17.69 -0.48
CA LEU A 207 -1.42 18.41 0.03
C LEU A 207 -1.12 19.22 1.29
N GLY A 208 -0.06 18.90 2.04
CA GLY A 208 0.28 19.57 3.31
C GLY A 208 -0.69 19.22 4.45
N MET A 209 -1.29 18.04 4.43
CA MET A 209 -2.23 17.60 5.46
C MET A 209 -1.54 17.28 6.79
N PRO A 210 -2.20 17.56 7.94
CA PRO A 210 -1.71 17.13 9.23
C PRO A 210 -1.67 15.60 9.34
N THR A 211 -0.56 15.06 9.82
CA THR A 211 -0.35 13.60 9.93
C THR A 211 -1.42 12.87 10.74
N SER A 212 -2.02 13.56 11.73
CA SER A 212 -3.10 12.99 12.55
C SER A 212 -4.37 12.64 11.76
N VAL A 213 -4.65 13.35 10.66
CA VAL A 213 -5.85 13.16 9.84
C VAL A 213 -5.56 12.32 8.59
N VAL A 214 -4.30 12.30 8.15
CA VAL A 214 -3.87 11.59 6.93
C VAL A 214 -4.18 10.10 7.00
N VAL A 215 -3.77 9.41 8.06
CA VAL A 215 -3.91 7.95 8.18
C VAL A 215 -5.39 7.54 8.14
N GLY A 216 -6.25 8.22 8.91
CA GLY A 216 -7.68 7.89 8.92
C GLY A 216 -8.36 8.18 7.59
N THR A 217 -7.99 9.27 6.92
CA THR A 217 -8.55 9.68 5.62
C THR A 217 -8.08 8.77 4.49
N SER A 218 -6.81 8.35 4.50
CA SER A 218 -6.30 7.39 3.53
C SER A 218 -6.95 6.01 3.68
N LEU A 219 -7.07 5.49 4.89
CA LEU A 219 -7.76 4.23 5.15
C LEU A 219 -9.22 4.25 4.69
N PHE A 220 -9.94 5.38 4.88
CA PHE A 220 -11.29 5.53 4.38
C PHE A 220 -11.37 5.38 2.86
N GLN A 221 -10.47 6.03 2.13
CA GLN A 221 -10.44 5.94 0.67
C GLN A 221 -9.99 4.54 0.19
N ILE A 222 -9.00 3.95 0.85
CA ILE A 222 -8.43 2.65 0.49
C ILE A 222 -9.49 1.55 0.48
N ILE A 223 -10.40 1.50 1.46
CA ILE A 223 -11.47 0.49 1.52
C ILE A 223 -12.21 0.39 0.19
N PHE A 224 -12.67 1.52 -0.32
CA PHE A 224 -13.49 1.55 -1.54
C PHE A 224 -12.67 1.32 -2.81
N VAL A 225 -11.46 1.87 -2.86
CA VAL A 225 -10.55 1.69 -4.00
C VAL A 225 -10.12 0.24 -4.13
N THR A 226 -9.72 -0.39 -3.02
CA THR A 226 -9.31 -1.80 -3.05
C THR A 226 -10.50 -2.74 -3.26
N ALA A 227 -11.68 -2.43 -2.72
CA ALA A 227 -12.90 -3.18 -3.04
C ALA A 227 -13.24 -3.10 -4.54
N ASN A 228 -13.10 -1.92 -5.16
CA ASN A 228 -13.28 -1.75 -6.60
C ASN A 228 -12.24 -2.55 -7.40
N VAL A 229 -10.97 -2.49 -7.00
CA VAL A 229 -9.89 -3.28 -7.63
C VAL A 229 -10.18 -4.77 -7.54
N THR A 230 -10.51 -5.28 -6.35
CA THR A 230 -10.85 -6.68 -6.13
C THR A 230 -12.02 -7.13 -7.00
N PHE A 231 -13.10 -6.35 -7.01
CA PHE A 231 -14.28 -6.66 -7.81
C PHE A 231 -13.95 -6.71 -9.30
N LEU A 232 -13.29 -5.70 -9.83
CA LEU A 232 -12.93 -5.64 -11.24
C LEU A 232 -11.93 -6.73 -11.63
N GLN A 233 -10.92 -6.99 -10.80
CA GLN A 233 -9.94 -8.05 -11.08
C GLN A 233 -10.55 -9.44 -10.99
N SER A 234 -11.52 -9.68 -10.09
CA SER A 234 -12.21 -10.98 -10.04
C SER A 234 -13.08 -11.23 -11.27
N VAL A 235 -13.71 -10.18 -11.83
CA VAL A 235 -14.59 -10.29 -12.98
C VAL A 235 -13.82 -10.29 -14.31
N GLN A 236 -12.85 -9.39 -14.48
CA GLN A 236 -12.16 -9.17 -15.76
C GLN A 236 -10.96 -10.08 -15.95
N THR A 237 -10.13 -10.25 -14.92
CA THR A 237 -8.86 -10.96 -15.03
C THR A 237 -8.85 -12.35 -14.40
N GLN A 238 -9.84 -12.64 -13.54
CA GLN A 238 -10.00 -13.92 -12.81
C GLN A 238 -8.72 -14.36 -12.08
N THR A 239 -7.95 -13.39 -11.56
CA THR A 239 -6.66 -13.61 -10.90
C THR A 239 -6.76 -13.69 -9.38
N VAL A 240 -7.94 -13.51 -8.80
CA VAL A 240 -8.14 -13.50 -7.35
C VAL A 240 -8.28 -14.92 -6.82
N ASP A 241 -7.31 -15.38 -6.03
CA ASP A 241 -7.39 -16.67 -5.32
C ASP A 241 -8.06 -16.48 -3.95
N PHE A 242 -9.33 -16.87 -3.85
CA PHE A 242 -10.12 -16.70 -2.62
C PHE A 242 -9.64 -17.57 -1.47
N VAL A 243 -9.05 -18.74 -1.75
CA VAL A 243 -8.51 -19.62 -0.72
C VAL A 243 -7.28 -18.99 -0.08
N LEU A 244 -6.37 -18.50 -0.93
CA LEU A 244 -5.21 -17.76 -0.49
C LEU A 244 -5.61 -16.49 0.29
N ALA A 245 -6.56 -15.70 -0.24
CA ALA A 245 -7.06 -14.49 0.41
C ALA A 245 -7.61 -14.78 1.81
N GLY A 246 -8.44 -15.82 1.96
CA GLY A 246 -9.04 -16.22 3.23
C GLY A 246 -8.00 -16.63 4.28
N LEU A 247 -7.01 -17.43 3.89
CA LEU A 247 -5.95 -17.86 4.79
C LEU A 247 -5.02 -16.71 5.22
N LEU A 248 -4.66 -15.83 4.27
CA LEU A 248 -3.87 -14.63 4.58
C LEU A 248 -4.64 -13.70 5.52
N LEU A 249 -5.94 -13.52 5.31
CA LEU A 249 -6.80 -12.67 6.13
C LEU A 249 -6.88 -13.17 7.57
N LEU A 250 -7.04 -14.48 7.78
CA LEU A 250 -7.04 -15.08 9.11
C LEU A 250 -5.73 -14.76 9.87
N GLY A 251 -4.59 -14.98 9.21
CA GLY A 251 -3.30 -14.63 9.78
C GLY A 251 -3.17 -13.14 10.05
N ALA A 252 -3.53 -12.29 9.09
CA ALA A 252 -3.39 -10.85 9.17
C ALA A 252 -4.22 -10.20 10.29
N VAL A 253 -5.46 -10.65 10.51
CA VAL A 253 -6.31 -10.14 11.59
C VAL A 253 -5.68 -10.43 12.96
N ILE A 254 -5.19 -11.66 13.15
CA ILE A 254 -4.52 -12.03 14.40
C ILE A 254 -3.22 -11.24 14.57
N GLY A 255 -2.39 -11.20 13.53
CA GLY A 255 -1.12 -10.47 13.55
C GLY A 255 -1.30 -8.98 13.84
N ALA A 256 -2.28 -8.33 13.21
CA ALA A 256 -2.55 -6.90 13.39
C ALA A 256 -2.93 -6.54 14.82
N GLN A 257 -3.66 -7.40 15.52
CA GLN A 257 -4.01 -7.17 16.94
C GLN A 257 -2.76 -7.16 17.84
N PHE A 258 -1.82 -8.06 17.61
CA PHE A 258 -0.53 -8.05 18.33
C PHE A 258 0.35 -6.88 17.90
N GLY A 259 0.38 -6.55 16.60
CA GLY A 259 1.15 -5.43 16.06
C GLY A 259 0.73 -4.08 16.62
N THR A 260 -0.58 -3.83 16.72
CA THR A 260 -1.10 -2.57 17.30
C THR A 260 -0.73 -2.41 18.77
N ARG A 261 -0.69 -3.51 19.53
CA ARG A 261 -0.25 -3.48 20.93
C ARG A 261 1.25 -3.22 21.03
N ALA A 262 2.07 -3.85 20.19
CA ALA A 262 3.51 -3.65 20.16
C ALA A 262 3.89 -2.23 19.69
N GLY A 263 3.12 -1.64 18.77
CA GLY A 263 3.35 -0.30 18.26
C GLY A 263 3.31 0.81 19.31
N VAL A 264 2.58 0.60 20.41
CA VAL A 264 2.53 1.56 21.54
C VAL A 264 3.84 1.61 22.30
N LEU A 265 4.65 0.54 22.27
CA LEU A 265 5.91 0.44 22.99
C LEU A 265 7.07 1.14 22.27
N LEU A 266 6.95 1.39 20.96
CA LEU A 266 8.02 1.97 20.14
C LEU A 266 7.78 3.46 19.90
N ARG A 267 8.88 4.24 19.88
CA ARG A 267 8.81 5.66 19.51
C ARG A 267 8.53 5.80 18.02
N GLY A 268 7.69 6.76 17.64
CA GLY A 268 7.29 6.97 16.25
C GLY A 268 8.45 7.13 15.24
N GLU A 269 9.58 7.71 15.68
CA GLU A 269 10.79 7.85 14.87
C GLU A 269 11.48 6.51 14.60
N GLN A 270 11.50 5.62 15.59
CA GLN A 270 12.05 4.26 15.46
C GLN A 270 11.18 3.41 14.54
N LEU A 271 9.86 3.53 14.67
CA LEU A 271 8.90 2.85 13.78
C LEU A 271 9.11 3.26 12.33
N ARG A 272 9.24 4.56 12.05
CA ARG A 272 9.47 5.06 10.68
C ARG A 272 10.81 4.58 10.12
N GLY A 273 11.86 4.58 10.94
CA GLY A 273 13.19 4.11 10.52
C GLY A 273 13.18 2.61 10.19
N LEU A 274 12.54 1.80 11.05
CA LEU A 274 12.41 0.36 10.84
C LEU A 274 11.59 0.06 9.57
N LEU A 275 10.47 0.77 9.38
CA LEU A 275 9.64 0.66 8.18
C LEU A 275 10.45 1.00 6.93
N ALA A 276 11.16 2.13 6.94
CA ALA A 276 11.99 2.56 5.81
C ALA A 276 13.05 1.51 5.44
N LEU A 277 13.70 0.92 6.45
CA LEU A 277 14.71 -0.11 6.25
C LEU A 277 14.11 -1.38 5.64
N MET A 278 12.95 -1.83 6.14
CA MET A 278 12.25 -3.00 5.59
C MET A 278 11.81 -2.78 4.14
N VAL A 279 11.25 -1.60 3.85
CA VAL A 279 10.81 -1.23 2.49
C VAL A 279 11.98 -1.22 1.52
N LEU A 280 13.11 -0.65 1.93
CA LEU A 280 14.34 -0.64 1.12
C LEU A 280 14.90 -2.05 0.91
N ALA A 281 14.91 -2.88 1.96
CA ALA A 281 15.38 -4.27 1.83
C ALA A 281 14.54 -5.06 0.82
N VAL A 282 13.22 -4.90 0.85
CA VAL A 282 12.31 -5.53 -0.13
C VAL A 282 12.55 -4.98 -1.53
N SER A 283 12.67 -3.65 -1.67
CA SER A 283 12.94 -3.00 -2.97
C SER A 283 14.26 -3.47 -3.58
N ILE A 284 15.32 -3.52 -2.77
CA ILE A 284 16.64 -4.00 -3.21
C ILE A 284 16.57 -5.47 -3.63
N LYS A 285 15.93 -6.33 -2.82
CA LYS A 285 15.78 -7.75 -3.17
C LYS A 285 15.01 -7.92 -4.48
N MET A 286 13.87 -7.22 -4.66
CA MET A 286 13.13 -7.27 -5.93
C MET A 286 13.95 -6.75 -7.11
N GLY A 287 14.79 -5.72 -6.88
CA GLY A 287 15.72 -5.22 -7.89
C GLY A 287 16.77 -6.24 -8.28
N PHE A 288 17.33 -6.97 -7.32
CA PHE A 288 18.24 -8.07 -7.58
C PHE A 288 17.58 -9.20 -8.37
N ASP A 289 16.36 -9.61 -7.97
CA ASP A 289 15.61 -10.67 -8.68
C ASP A 289 15.24 -10.27 -10.11
N LEU A 290 15.23 -8.98 -10.42
CA LEU A 290 14.97 -8.46 -11.77
C LEU A 290 16.22 -8.50 -12.66
N VAL A 291 17.40 -8.35 -12.08
CA VAL A 291 18.70 -8.27 -12.80
C VAL A 291 19.37 -9.63 -12.90
N ILE A 292 19.22 -10.50 -11.88
CA ILE A 292 19.81 -11.82 -11.89
C ILE A 292 19.02 -12.71 -12.84
N ARG A 293 19.69 -13.33 -13.78
CA ARG A 293 19.07 -14.32 -14.68
C ARG A 293 18.50 -15.47 -13.86
N PRO A 294 17.26 -15.90 -14.12
CA PRO A 294 16.74 -17.12 -13.49
C PRO A 294 17.62 -18.33 -13.87
N GLU A 295 17.94 -19.17 -12.89
CA GLU A 295 18.77 -20.37 -13.09
C GLU A 295 18.15 -21.36 -14.09
N HIS A 296 16.83 -21.28 -14.30
CA HIS A 296 16.08 -22.08 -15.26
C HIS A 296 15.44 -21.19 -16.32
N LEU A 297 16.08 -21.09 -17.50
CA LEU A 297 15.55 -20.34 -18.64
C LEU A 297 14.37 -21.05 -19.34
N PHE A 298 14.19 -22.33 -19.10
CA PHE A 298 13.11 -23.15 -19.66
C PHE A 298 12.66 -24.17 -18.61
N SER A 299 11.48 -24.03 -18.04
CA SER A 299 10.78 -25.12 -17.38
C SER A 299 9.98 -25.87 -18.44
N VAL A 300 10.50 -26.92 -18.98
CA VAL A 300 9.71 -27.89 -19.74
C VAL A 300 8.99 -28.76 -18.71
N GLU A 301 7.77 -28.44 -18.36
CA GLU A 301 6.90 -29.39 -17.67
C GLU A 301 6.60 -30.52 -18.63
N LEU A 302 7.25 -31.69 -18.39
CA LEU A 302 6.82 -32.94 -18.97
C LEU A 302 5.43 -33.23 -18.41
N LEU A 303 4.39 -32.97 -19.20
CA LEU A 303 3.04 -33.49 -18.97
C LEU A 303 3.15 -35.01 -18.88
N LYS A 304 3.03 -35.56 -17.65
CA LYS A 304 2.77 -36.99 -17.39
C LYS A 304 1.31 -37.15 -17.08
#